data_a5dcc45392bd549d9e7edb5ed1353941
#
_entry.id   a5dcc45392bd549d9e7edb5ed1353941
#
_cell.length_a   1.000
_cell.length_b   1.000
_cell.length_c   1.000
_cell.angle_alpha   90.00
_cell.angle_beta   90.00
_cell.angle_gamma   90.00
#
_symmetry.space_group_name_H-M   'P 1'
#
loop_
_entity.id
_entity.type
_entity.pdbx_description
1 polymer ?
#
loop_
_entity_poly.entity_id
_entity_poly.type
_entity_poly.pdbx_seq_one_letter_code
_entity_poly.pdbx_strand_id
1 'polypeptide(L)'
;MIPLQRVPAPSRTQTLLQRWTARVRSAGATTEAARDQWKQAKAPKRRVRELLEPMAHGAVRCMYCDDSRGTDIDHFQPLACAPLRAFDWRNHLIACAWCNSNDKRELYPLGPDGSCLLIDPTVDDPADHLLLRFTSCLYEGLTAKGEASIEVFGLNRPDLLDGRARAFTTACLVIEGWHQRHLAGDPSAEEKARALLESPFVDVVYSLARLDPGIAETVLEERTLPALEAWRSVYGTPPKV
;
A
#
# COMPACT_ATOMS: atom_id res chain seq x y z
N MET A 1 1.99 -0.99 -4.76
CA MET A 1 2.18 -0.53 -3.34
C MET A 1 2.74 0.87 -3.35
N ILE A 2 2.21 1.78 -2.54
CA ILE A 2 2.65 3.18 -2.42
C ILE A 2 3.04 3.50 -0.96
N PRO A 3 3.89 4.51 -0.71
CA PRO A 3 4.19 4.93 0.65
C PRO A 3 2.95 5.59 1.30
N LEU A 4 2.70 5.24 2.55
CA LEU A 4 1.56 5.72 3.32
C LEU A 4 2.03 6.51 4.54
N GLN A 5 1.27 7.52 4.92
CA GLN A 5 1.54 8.28 6.14
C GLN A 5 0.71 7.74 7.31
N ARG A 6 1.39 7.19 8.32
CA ARG A 6 0.70 6.71 9.52
C ARG A 6 0.28 7.87 10.41
N VAL A 7 -1.03 7.98 10.62
CA VAL A 7 -1.57 8.97 11.56
C VAL A 7 -1.33 8.55 13.01
N PRO A 8 -1.07 9.47 13.94
CA PRO A 8 -0.94 9.14 15.35
C PRO A 8 -2.28 8.71 15.94
N ALA A 9 -2.29 7.59 16.68
CA ALA A 9 -3.50 7.18 17.38
C ALA A 9 -3.85 8.17 18.51
N PRO A 10 -5.11 8.64 18.62
CA PRO A 10 -5.54 9.48 19.73
C PRO A 10 -5.34 8.80 21.11
N SER A 11 -5.07 9.57 22.16
CA SER A 11 -4.78 9.04 23.50
C SER A 11 -5.86 8.08 24.04
N ARG A 12 -7.14 8.35 23.75
CA ARG A 12 -8.25 7.46 24.12
C ARG A 12 -8.15 6.09 23.42
N THR A 13 -7.77 6.09 22.16
CA THR A 13 -7.57 4.85 21.39
C THR A 13 -6.35 4.12 21.92
N GLN A 14 -5.23 4.81 22.16
CA GLN A 14 -4.03 4.20 22.76
C GLN A 14 -4.36 3.51 24.09
N THR A 15 -5.05 4.20 25.00
CA THR A 15 -5.47 3.64 26.30
C THR A 15 -6.36 2.39 26.11
N LEU A 16 -7.29 2.43 25.15
CA LEU A 16 -8.14 1.27 24.84
C LEU A 16 -7.28 0.09 24.37
N LEU A 17 -6.39 0.30 23.43
CA LEU A 17 -5.52 -0.76 22.88
C LEU A 17 -4.58 -1.34 23.96
N GLN A 18 -3.99 -0.49 24.81
CA GLN A 18 -3.15 -0.92 25.95
C GLN A 18 -3.91 -1.82 26.93
N ARG A 19 -5.18 -1.51 27.23
CA ARG A 19 -6.03 -2.36 28.08
C ARG A 19 -6.22 -3.75 27.47
N TRP A 20 -6.39 -3.83 26.16
CA TRP A 20 -6.54 -5.12 25.48
C TRP A 20 -5.20 -5.88 25.38
N THR A 21 -4.08 -5.18 25.19
CA THR A 21 -2.74 -5.82 25.31
C THR A 21 -2.53 -6.39 26.73
N ALA A 22 -2.96 -5.67 27.77
CA ALA A 22 -2.87 -6.18 29.15
C ALA A 22 -3.70 -7.47 29.35
N ARG A 23 -4.86 -7.61 28.70
CA ARG A 23 -5.65 -8.86 28.72
C ARG A 23 -4.90 -10.02 28.05
N VAL A 24 -4.26 -9.79 26.90
CA VAL A 24 -3.43 -10.82 26.26
C VAL A 24 -2.31 -11.25 27.21
N ARG A 25 -1.65 -10.28 27.86
CA ARG A 25 -0.59 -10.55 28.84
C ARG A 25 -1.09 -11.38 30.01
N SER A 26 -2.22 -11.00 30.61
CA SER A 26 -2.82 -11.71 31.74
C SER A 26 -3.33 -13.11 31.38
N ALA A 27 -3.64 -13.36 30.09
CA ALA A 27 -4.02 -14.66 29.56
C ALA A 27 -2.82 -15.52 29.13
N GLY A 28 -1.59 -15.15 29.53
CA GLY A 28 -0.38 -15.94 29.29
C GLY A 28 0.44 -15.50 28.09
N ALA A 29 0.08 -14.43 27.39
CA ALA A 29 0.79 -13.87 26.23
C ALA A 29 1.05 -14.88 25.09
N THR A 30 0.16 -15.86 24.92
CA THR A 30 0.23 -16.88 23.88
C THR A 30 -0.47 -16.42 22.60
N THR A 31 -0.20 -17.12 21.50
CA THR A 31 -0.88 -16.90 20.21
C THR A 31 -2.38 -17.11 20.34
N GLU A 32 -2.81 -18.17 21.05
CA GLU A 32 -4.23 -18.44 21.30
C GLU A 32 -4.88 -17.31 22.08
N ALA A 33 -4.25 -16.85 23.17
CA ALA A 33 -4.75 -15.73 23.95
C ALA A 33 -4.91 -14.46 23.10
N ALA A 34 -3.93 -14.16 22.24
CA ALA A 34 -3.99 -13.02 21.33
C ALA A 34 -5.14 -13.15 20.32
N ARG A 35 -5.31 -14.31 19.70
CA ARG A 35 -6.40 -14.60 18.75
C ARG A 35 -7.78 -14.48 19.41
N ASP A 36 -7.95 -15.05 20.59
CA ASP A 36 -9.20 -15.01 21.33
C ASP A 36 -9.57 -13.58 21.74
N GLN A 37 -8.59 -12.81 22.28
CA GLN A 37 -8.81 -11.41 22.61
C GLN A 37 -9.13 -10.59 21.36
N TRP A 38 -8.41 -10.81 20.25
CA TRP A 38 -8.69 -10.11 18.97
C TRP A 38 -10.08 -10.45 18.43
N LYS A 39 -10.50 -11.71 18.48
CA LYS A 39 -11.84 -12.14 18.06
C LYS A 39 -12.95 -11.38 18.79
N GLN A 40 -12.80 -11.18 20.10
CA GLN A 40 -13.76 -10.51 20.97
C GLN A 40 -13.70 -8.98 20.90
N ALA A 41 -12.61 -8.40 20.37
CA ALA A 41 -12.28 -6.98 20.43
C ALA A 41 -13.08 -6.12 19.43
N LYS A 42 -14.42 -6.09 19.52
CA LYS A 42 -15.27 -5.31 18.60
C LYS A 42 -14.93 -3.80 18.62
N ALA A 43 -14.83 -3.20 19.81
CA ALA A 43 -14.54 -1.76 19.94
C ALA A 43 -13.10 -1.41 19.51
N PRO A 44 -12.03 -2.12 19.91
CA PRO A 44 -10.69 -1.88 19.39
C PRO A 44 -10.61 -2.00 17.87
N LYS A 45 -11.15 -3.07 17.27
CA LYS A 45 -11.14 -3.26 15.80
C LYS A 45 -11.80 -2.11 15.07
N ARG A 46 -12.96 -1.64 15.56
CA ARG A 46 -13.63 -0.49 14.99
C ARG A 46 -12.74 0.77 15.04
N ARG A 47 -12.10 1.06 16.19
CA ARG A 47 -11.23 2.22 16.33
C ARG A 47 -9.97 2.14 15.48
N VAL A 48 -9.36 0.97 15.40
CA VAL A 48 -8.23 0.72 14.50
C VAL A 48 -8.65 0.96 13.06
N ARG A 49 -9.81 0.43 12.64
CA ARG A 49 -10.32 0.59 11.29
C ARG A 49 -10.62 2.06 10.95
N GLU A 50 -11.28 2.79 11.85
CA GLU A 50 -11.56 4.23 11.71
C GLU A 50 -10.29 5.07 11.49
N LEU A 51 -9.14 4.64 12.03
CA LEU A 51 -7.85 5.31 11.83
C LEU A 51 -7.12 4.85 10.56
N LEU A 52 -7.30 3.60 10.14
CA LEU A 52 -6.65 3.05 8.96
C LEU A 52 -7.34 3.48 7.66
N GLU A 53 -8.67 3.58 7.65
CA GLU A 53 -9.43 3.91 6.44
C GLU A 53 -9.00 5.23 5.77
N PRO A 54 -8.77 6.33 6.51
CA PRO A 54 -8.26 7.56 5.90
C PRO A 54 -6.82 7.48 5.39
N MET A 55 -6.05 6.48 5.85
CA MET A 55 -4.68 6.23 5.37
C MET A 55 -4.66 5.38 4.10
N ALA A 56 -5.73 4.64 3.87
CA ALA A 56 -5.83 3.77 2.70
C ALA A 56 -6.19 4.59 1.46
N HIS A 57 -5.61 4.21 0.33
CA HIS A 57 -5.82 4.90 -0.92
C HIS A 57 -7.25 4.76 -1.47
N GLY A 58 -7.77 5.81 -2.10
CA GLY A 58 -9.02 5.83 -2.84
C GLY A 58 -10.21 5.27 -2.03
N ALA A 59 -10.87 4.23 -2.53
CA ALA A 59 -12.03 3.60 -1.90
C ALA A 59 -11.65 2.58 -0.80
N VAL A 60 -10.72 2.92 0.09
CA VAL A 60 -10.18 2.04 1.15
C VAL A 60 -9.56 0.78 0.54
N ARG A 61 -8.51 0.96 -0.26
CA ARG A 61 -7.83 -0.15 -0.94
C ARG A 61 -6.86 -0.88 -0.04
N CYS A 62 -6.49 -2.08 -0.47
CA CYS A 62 -5.47 -2.89 0.18
C CYS A 62 -4.12 -2.16 0.17
N MET A 63 -3.53 -1.95 1.34
CA MET A 63 -2.25 -1.24 1.50
C MET A 63 -1.04 -2.01 0.91
N TYR A 64 -1.24 -3.26 0.48
CA TYR A 64 -0.21 -4.08 -0.17
C TYR A 64 -0.33 -4.06 -1.69
N CYS A 65 -1.46 -4.44 -2.27
CA CYS A 65 -1.59 -4.58 -3.72
C CYS A 65 -2.24 -3.39 -4.43
N ASP A 66 -2.90 -2.50 -3.69
CA ASP A 66 -3.63 -1.31 -4.18
C ASP A 66 -4.74 -1.60 -5.22
N ASP A 67 -5.09 -2.88 -5.42
CA ASP A 67 -6.15 -3.32 -6.32
C ASP A 67 -7.52 -3.39 -5.62
N SER A 68 -7.66 -4.38 -4.79
CA SER A 68 -8.94 -4.75 -4.15
C SER A 68 -9.22 -3.89 -2.93
N ARG A 69 -10.51 -3.79 -2.56
CA ARG A 69 -10.88 -3.17 -1.28
C ARG A 69 -10.23 -3.90 -0.11
N GLY A 70 -9.71 -3.12 0.82
CA GLY A 70 -9.19 -3.61 2.09
C GLY A 70 -10.34 -3.98 3.03
N THR A 71 -10.64 -5.27 3.13
CA THR A 71 -11.72 -5.81 3.98
C THR A 71 -11.24 -6.13 5.39
N ASP A 72 -9.97 -6.49 5.52
CA ASP A 72 -9.37 -7.01 6.74
C ASP A 72 -8.46 -5.99 7.43
N ILE A 73 -8.30 -6.13 8.73
CA ILE A 73 -7.20 -5.54 9.47
C ILE A 73 -6.15 -6.64 9.60
N ASP A 74 -5.05 -6.47 8.87
CA ASP A 74 -3.88 -7.36 8.98
C ASP A 74 -3.01 -6.98 10.17
N HIS A 75 -2.42 -7.98 10.81
CA HIS A 75 -1.30 -7.82 11.72
C HIS A 75 0.00 -7.96 10.93
N PHE A 76 0.68 -6.84 10.64
CA PHE A 76 1.90 -6.83 9.84
C PHE A 76 2.91 -7.86 10.38
N GLN A 77 3.22 -7.83 11.66
CA GLN A 77 3.87 -8.93 12.36
C GLN A 77 2.79 -9.87 12.91
N PRO A 78 2.73 -11.13 12.43
CA PRO A 78 1.66 -12.07 12.80
C PRO A 78 1.59 -12.36 14.31
N LEU A 79 0.40 -12.69 14.78
CA LEU A 79 0.18 -13.01 16.20
C LEU A 79 0.98 -14.24 16.65
N ALA A 80 1.29 -15.16 15.74
CA ALA A 80 2.17 -16.30 16.01
C ALA A 80 3.59 -15.87 16.37
N CYS A 81 4.08 -14.77 15.77
CA CYS A 81 5.41 -14.22 16.03
C CYS A 81 5.44 -13.26 17.22
N ALA A 82 4.36 -12.49 17.43
CA ALA A 82 4.32 -11.43 18.43
C ALA A 82 2.92 -11.24 19.04
N PRO A 83 2.48 -12.14 19.94
CA PRO A 83 1.12 -12.12 20.52
C PRO A 83 0.78 -10.79 21.22
N LEU A 84 1.73 -10.16 21.89
CA LEU A 84 1.54 -8.89 22.58
C LEU A 84 1.37 -7.69 21.63
N ARG A 85 1.69 -7.83 20.35
CA ARG A 85 1.43 -6.83 19.31
C ARG A 85 0.04 -6.92 18.68
N ALA A 86 -0.84 -7.78 19.20
CA ALA A 86 -2.22 -7.91 18.73
C ALA A 86 -3.01 -6.59 18.75
N PHE A 87 -2.67 -5.68 19.66
CA PHE A 87 -3.30 -4.37 19.81
C PHE A 87 -2.28 -3.22 19.69
N ASP A 88 -1.11 -3.45 19.12
CA ASP A 88 -0.16 -2.39 18.78
C ASP A 88 -0.65 -1.66 17.52
N TRP A 89 -0.94 -0.36 17.65
CA TRP A 89 -1.40 0.48 16.53
C TRP A 89 -0.47 0.39 15.31
N ARG A 90 0.84 0.33 15.56
CA ARG A 90 1.84 0.27 14.48
C ARG A 90 1.89 -1.09 13.78
N ASN A 91 1.21 -2.08 14.32
CA ASN A 91 1.17 -3.44 13.77
C ASN A 91 -0.05 -3.70 12.87
N HIS A 92 -0.87 -2.68 12.58
CA HIS A 92 -2.09 -2.87 11.80
C HIS A 92 -2.02 -2.16 10.45
N LEU A 93 -2.47 -2.87 9.42
CA LEU A 93 -2.66 -2.35 8.06
C LEU A 93 -4.01 -2.83 7.52
N ILE A 94 -4.57 -2.12 6.54
CA ILE A 94 -5.73 -2.60 5.79
C ILE A 94 -5.26 -3.48 4.64
N ALA A 95 -5.80 -4.67 4.54
CA ALA A 95 -5.48 -5.62 3.50
C ALA A 95 -6.73 -6.27 2.89
N CYS A 96 -6.62 -6.74 1.66
CA CYS A 96 -7.62 -7.64 1.07
C CYS A 96 -7.36 -9.08 1.52
N ALA A 97 -8.36 -9.95 1.36
CA ALA A 97 -8.25 -11.36 1.74
C ALA A 97 -7.12 -12.09 0.99
N TRP A 98 -6.85 -11.73 -0.27
CA TRP A 98 -5.74 -12.32 -1.03
C TRP A 98 -4.40 -12.06 -0.35
N CYS A 99 -4.02 -10.78 -0.17
CA CYS A 99 -2.73 -10.44 0.42
C CYS A 99 -2.60 -10.86 1.88
N ASN A 100 -3.70 -10.86 2.66
CA ASN A 100 -3.70 -11.21 4.08
C ASN A 100 -3.87 -12.72 4.29
N SER A 101 -5.07 -13.25 3.98
CA SER A 101 -5.47 -14.58 4.42
C SER A 101 -5.00 -15.69 3.49
N ASN A 102 -4.82 -15.42 2.19
CA ASN A 102 -4.39 -16.44 1.23
C ASN A 102 -2.87 -16.46 1.08
N ASP A 103 -2.24 -15.32 0.90
CA ASP A 103 -0.80 -15.24 0.60
C ASP A 103 0.03 -15.08 1.87
N LYS A 104 -0.04 -13.92 2.55
CA LYS A 104 0.80 -13.62 3.71
C LYS A 104 0.58 -14.55 4.90
N ARG A 105 -0.66 -14.77 5.33
CA ARG A 105 -0.99 -15.60 6.50
C ARG A 105 -0.12 -15.26 7.73
N GLU A 106 0.74 -16.20 8.13
CA GLU A 106 1.68 -16.06 9.25
C GLU A 106 3.13 -15.88 8.79
N LEU A 107 3.36 -15.64 7.49
CA LEU A 107 4.70 -15.43 6.96
C LEU A 107 5.26 -14.09 7.43
N TYR A 108 6.46 -14.13 7.98
CA TYR A 108 7.19 -12.97 8.46
C TYR A 108 8.69 -13.26 8.37
N PRO A 109 9.25 -13.26 7.14
CA PRO A 109 10.65 -13.57 6.92
C PRO A 109 11.54 -12.54 7.61
N LEU A 110 12.65 -13.01 8.19
CA LEU A 110 13.65 -12.20 8.84
C LEU A 110 15.00 -12.33 8.11
N GLY A 111 15.71 -11.24 8.02
CA GLY A 111 17.09 -11.20 7.56
C GLY A 111 18.05 -11.83 8.57
N PRO A 112 19.34 -12.00 8.16
CA PRO A 112 20.38 -12.54 9.05
C PRO A 112 20.60 -11.71 10.31
N ASP A 113 20.28 -10.42 10.26
CA ASP A 113 20.35 -9.46 11.37
C ASP A 113 19.09 -9.42 12.23
N GLY A 114 18.08 -10.25 11.91
CA GLY A 114 16.78 -10.27 12.57
C GLY A 114 15.81 -9.16 12.12
N SER A 115 16.17 -8.34 11.14
CA SER A 115 15.27 -7.34 10.56
C SER A 115 14.18 -7.98 9.73
N CYS A 116 12.99 -7.34 9.68
CA CYS A 116 11.88 -7.81 8.86
C CYS A 116 12.19 -7.59 7.38
N LEU A 117 11.99 -8.63 6.57
CA LEU A 117 12.13 -8.59 5.11
C LEU A 117 10.82 -8.27 4.37
N LEU A 118 9.78 -7.76 5.06
CA LEU A 118 8.57 -7.28 4.41
C LEU A 118 8.57 -5.75 4.37
N ILE A 119 8.04 -5.19 3.29
CA ILE A 119 7.80 -3.76 3.16
C ILE A 119 6.60 -3.37 4.02
N ASP A 120 6.81 -2.51 5.01
CA ASP A 120 5.74 -1.78 5.69
C ASP A 120 5.56 -0.43 4.98
N PRO A 121 4.50 -0.24 4.20
CA PRO A 121 4.33 0.98 3.41
C PRO A 121 4.15 2.25 4.26
N THR A 122 3.99 2.11 5.58
CA THR A 122 3.92 3.25 6.52
C THR A 122 5.28 3.64 7.10
N VAL A 123 6.33 2.87 6.81
CA VAL A 123 7.70 3.08 7.29
C VAL A 123 8.68 3.16 6.14
N ASP A 124 8.56 2.23 5.19
CA ASP A 124 9.42 2.13 4.01
C ASP A 124 8.83 2.93 2.84
N ASP A 125 9.67 3.44 1.94
CA ASP A 125 9.22 3.80 0.60
C ASP A 125 9.29 2.56 -0.30
N PRO A 126 8.15 2.03 -0.79
CA PRO A 126 8.17 0.84 -1.63
C PRO A 126 9.06 0.95 -2.86
N ALA A 127 9.26 2.16 -3.40
CA ALA A 127 10.11 2.37 -4.57
C ALA A 127 11.61 2.14 -4.30
N ASP A 128 12.03 2.15 -3.04
CA ASP A 128 13.41 1.79 -2.66
C ASP A 128 13.64 0.26 -2.75
N HIS A 129 12.57 -0.51 -2.82
CA HIS A 129 12.60 -1.97 -2.76
C HIS A 129 11.99 -2.66 -3.97
N LEU A 130 11.10 -1.98 -4.72
CA LEU A 130 10.32 -2.52 -5.83
C LEU A 130 10.47 -1.66 -7.08
N LEU A 131 10.76 -2.29 -8.21
CA LEU A 131 10.75 -1.66 -9.53
C LEU A 131 9.60 -2.24 -10.36
N LEU A 132 8.67 -1.41 -10.83
CA LEU A 132 7.64 -1.84 -11.77
C LEU A 132 8.18 -1.84 -13.19
N ARG A 133 8.18 -3.02 -13.85
CA ARG A 133 8.52 -3.19 -15.26
C ARG A 133 7.27 -2.97 -16.11
N PHE A 134 7.14 -1.82 -16.76
CA PHE A 134 5.96 -1.45 -17.54
C PHE A 134 5.67 -2.35 -18.72
N THR A 135 6.69 -3.00 -19.31
CA THR A 135 6.54 -3.94 -20.43
C THR A 135 5.87 -5.26 -20.03
N SER A 136 6.06 -5.71 -18.80
CA SER A 136 5.52 -6.97 -18.28
C SER A 136 4.51 -6.78 -17.14
N CYS A 137 4.42 -5.57 -16.61
CA CYS A 137 3.63 -5.22 -15.41
C CYS A 137 4.03 -5.99 -14.15
N LEU A 138 5.23 -6.60 -14.16
CA LEU A 138 5.83 -7.29 -13.01
C LEU A 138 6.53 -6.30 -12.09
N TYR A 139 6.47 -6.55 -10.81
CA TYR A 139 7.46 -6.01 -9.88
C TYR A 139 8.72 -6.85 -9.88
N GLU A 140 9.86 -6.17 -9.91
CA GLU A 140 11.19 -6.72 -9.65
C GLU A 140 11.66 -6.24 -8.28
N GLY A 141 12.19 -7.15 -7.46
CA GLY A 141 12.77 -6.81 -6.16
C GLY A 141 14.14 -6.17 -6.32
N LEU A 142 14.30 -4.95 -5.84
CA LEU A 142 15.60 -4.25 -5.81
C LEU A 142 16.43 -4.63 -4.57
N THR A 143 15.80 -5.22 -3.58
CA THR A 143 16.39 -5.62 -2.31
C THR A 143 15.78 -6.93 -1.83
N ALA A 144 16.41 -7.61 -0.88
CA ALA A 144 15.84 -8.80 -0.24
C ALA A 144 14.45 -8.53 0.37
N LYS A 145 14.20 -7.30 0.86
CA LYS A 145 12.87 -6.87 1.35
C LYS A 145 11.86 -6.79 0.22
N GLY A 146 12.24 -6.30 -0.96
CA GLY A 146 11.41 -6.26 -2.16
C GLY A 146 11.07 -7.67 -2.66
N GLU A 147 12.07 -8.53 -2.80
CA GLU A 147 11.90 -9.93 -3.23
C GLU A 147 10.94 -10.70 -2.32
N ALA A 148 11.18 -10.65 -1.00
CA ALA A 148 10.33 -11.30 -0.01
C ALA A 148 8.90 -10.73 -0.02
N SER A 149 8.73 -9.43 -0.20
CA SER A 149 7.40 -8.81 -0.26
C SER A 149 6.62 -9.21 -1.52
N ILE A 150 7.29 -9.34 -2.67
CA ILE A 150 6.67 -9.85 -3.91
C ILE A 150 6.12 -11.25 -3.67
N GLU A 151 6.91 -12.12 -3.07
CA GLU A 151 6.53 -13.50 -2.80
C GLU A 151 5.40 -13.57 -1.76
N VAL A 152 5.61 -12.97 -0.57
CA VAL A 152 4.71 -13.09 0.57
C VAL A 152 3.35 -12.43 0.36
N PHE A 153 3.27 -11.33 -0.38
CA PHE A 153 2.00 -10.66 -0.68
C PHE A 153 1.44 -11.05 -2.05
N GLY A 154 2.10 -11.95 -2.79
CA GLY A 154 1.70 -12.38 -4.11
C GLY A 154 1.59 -11.21 -5.10
N LEU A 155 2.53 -10.23 -5.06
CA LEU A 155 2.40 -8.99 -5.83
C LEU A 155 2.50 -9.19 -7.35
N ASN A 156 2.99 -10.34 -7.80
CA ASN A 156 3.09 -10.70 -9.22
C ASN A 156 2.09 -11.78 -9.64
N ARG A 157 1.00 -11.98 -8.89
CA ARG A 157 -0.05 -12.90 -9.33
C ARG A 157 -0.76 -12.37 -10.59
N PRO A 158 -1.28 -13.25 -11.48
CA PRO A 158 -1.75 -12.88 -12.82
C PRO A 158 -2.80 -11.76 -12.85
N ASP A 159 -3.77 -11.77 -11.95
CA ASP A 159 -4.81 -10.76 -11.85
C ASP A 159 -4.25 -9.34 -11.58
N LEU A 160 -3.17 -9.23 -10.81
CA LEU A 160 -2.50 -7.94 -10.59
C LEU A 160 -1.72 -7.46 -11.81
N LEU A 161 -1.14 -8.37 -12.59
CA LEU A 161 -0.45 -8.01 -13.83
C LEU A 161 -1.44 -7.42 -14.84
N ASP A 162 -2.57 -8.10 -15.06
CA ASP A 162 -3.64 -7.61 -15.92
C ASP A 162 -4.21 -6.27 -15.46
N GLY A 163 -4.39 -6.12 -14.14
CA GLY A 163 -4.85 -4.88 -13.52
C GLY A 163 -3.88 -3.72 -13.77
N ARG A 164 -2.58 -3.92 -13.55
CA ARG A 164 -1.54 -2.91 -13.78
C ARG A 164 -1.40 -2.56 -15.27
N ALA A 165 -1.52 -3.53 -16.18
CA ALA A 165 -1.48 -3.27 -17.61
C ALA A 165 -2.61 -2.31 -18.04
N ARG A 166 -3.82 -2.54 -17.55
CA ARG A 166 -4.97 -1.65 -17.81
C ARG A 166 -4.78 -0.29 -17.15
N ALA A 167 -4.29 -0.26 -15.90
CA ALA A 167 -4.01 0.98 -15.17
C ALA A 167 -2.93 1.80 -15.88
N PHE A 168 -1.90 1.18 -16.43
CA PHE A 168 -0.87 1.85 -17.22
C PHE A 168 -1.45 2.54 -18.45
N THR A 169 -2.23 1.83 -19.26
CA THR A 169 -2.90 2.40 -20.42
C THR A 169 -3.83 3.56 -20.00
N THR A 170 -4.60 3.37 -18.94
CA THR A 170 -5.52 4.41 -18.42
C THR A 170 -4.74 5.62 -17.92
N ALA A 171 -3.64 5.41 -17.19
CA ALA A 171 -2.81 6.50 -16.69
C ALA A 171 -2.25 7.36 -17.82
N CYS A 172 -1.69 6.76 -18.88
CA CYS A 172 -1.20 7.50 -20.04
C CYS A 172 -2.31 8.35 -20.67
N LEU A 173 -3.47 7.77 -20.96
CA LEU A 173 -4.60 8.49 -21.56
C LEU A 173 -5.12 9.64 -20.68
N VAL A 174 -5.21 9.42 -19.38
CA VAL A 174 -5.71 10.43 -18.44
C VAL A 174 -4.68 11.55 -18.26
N ILE A 175 -3.39 11.23 -18.15
CA ILE A 175 -2.31 12.22 -18.02
C ILE A 175 -2.24 13.10 -19.29
N GLU A 176 -2.35 12.52 -20.49
CA GLU A 176 -2.44 13.27 -21.75
C GLU A 176 -3.66 14.21 -21.78
N GLY A 177 -4.83 13.69 -21.46
CA GLY A 177 -6.06 14.48 -21.42
C GLY A 177 -6.06 15.53 -20.31
N TRP A 178 -5.41 15.29 -19.19
CA TRP A 178 -5.15 16.27 -18.14
C TRP A 178 -4.23 17.37 -18.63
N HIS A 179 -3.11 17.03 -19.29
CA HIS A 179 -2.13 18.00 -19.79
C HIS A 179 -2.75 18.99 -20.76
N GLN A 180 -3.56 18.52 -21.71
CA GLN A 180 -4.25 19.40 -22.65
C GLN A 180 -5.16 20.42 -21.94
N ARG A 181 -5.90 19.99 -20.93
CA ARG A 181 -6.76 20.87 -20.13
C ARG A 181 -5.97 21.81 -19.23
N HIS A 182 -4.90 21.32 -18.65
CA HIS A 182 -4.01 22.12 -17.81
C HIS A 182 -3.39 23.28 -18.61
N LEU A 183 -2.92 23.02 -19.83
CA LEU A 183 -2.41 24.05 -20.74
C LEU A 183 -3.48 25.07 -21.15
N ALA A 184 -4.73 24.63 -21.28
CA ALA A 184 -5.87 25.50 -21.60
C ALA A 184 -6.39 26.29 -20.38
N GLY A 185 -5.88 26.06 -19.18
CA GLY A 185 -6.40 26.64 -17.94
C GLY A 185 -7.80 26.15 -17.58
N ASP A 186 -8.21 24.97 -18.07
CA ASP A 186 -9.52 24.38 -17.83
C ASP A 186 -9.55 23.75 -16.41
N PRO A 187 -10.45 24.21 -15.52
CA PRO A 187 -10.54 23.69 -14.15
C PRO A 187 -10.87 22.19 -14.07
N SER A 188 -11.40 21.57 -15.13
CA SER A 188 -11.67 20.12 -15.18
C SER A 188 -10.38 19.28 -15.22
N ALA A 189 -9.21 19.90 -15.41
CA ALA A 189 -7.92 19.23 -15.29
C ALA A 189 -7.75 18.62 -13.89
N GLU A 190 -8.07 19.37 -12.83
CA GLU A 190 -7.94 18.90 -11.43
C GLU A 190 -8.85 17.70 -11.12
N GLU A 191 -10.07 17.69 -11.66
CA GLU A 191 -10.99 16.56 -11.52
C GLU A 191 -10.42 15.28 -12.15
N LYS A 192 -9.80 15.40 -13.33
CA LYS A 192 -9.14 14.26 -14.00
C LYS A 192 -7.96 13.73 -13.20
N ALA A 193 -7.12 14.62 -12.68
CA ALA A 193 -6.00 14.23 -11.86
C ALA A 193 -6.45 13.50 -10.59
N ARG A 194 -7.44 14.05 -9.90
CA ARG A 194 -8.03 13.39 -8.72
C ARG A 194 -8.62 12.02 -9.04
N ALA A 195 -9.38 11.90 -10.13
CA ALA A 195 -9.95 10.62 -10.54
C ALA A 195 -8.86 9.55 -10.81
N LEU A 196 -7.73 9.96 -11.41
CA LEU A 196 -6.60 9.06 -11.63
C LEU A 196 -5.91 8.69 -10.30
N LEU A 197 -5.65 9.67 -9.44
CA LEU A 197 -5.00 9.46 -8.15
C LEU A 197 -5.85 8.66 -7.15
N GLU A 198 -7.16 8.59 -7.32
CA GLU A 198 -8.08 7.76 -6.51
C GLU A 198 -8.40 6.41 -7.16
N SER A 199 -7.86 6.12 -8.35
CA SER A 199 -8.13 4.89 -9.09
C SER A 199 -7.39 3.68 -8.50
N PRO A 200 -7.83 2.42 -8.79
CA PRO A 200 -7.03 1.24 -8.47
C PRO A 200 -5.66 1.29 -9.13
N PHE A 201 -4.69 0.62 -8.52
CA PHE A 201 -3.33 0.56 -9.05
C PHE A 201 -2.65 1.93 -9.20
N VAL A 202 -2.88 2.84 -8.24
CA VAL A 202 -2.19 4.14 -8.25
C VAL A 202 -0.67 3.99 -8.14
N ASP A 203 -0.19 2.83 -7.69
CA ASP A 203 1.22 2.45 -7.72
C ASP A 203 1.84 2.50 -9.13
N VAL A 204 1.03 2.30 -10.18
CA VAL A 204 1.43 2.50 -11.58
C VAL A 204 1.72 3.98 -11.85
N VAL A 205 0.83 4.88 -11.42
CA VAL A 205 1.02 6.35 -11.57
C VAL A 205 2.24 6.82 -10.77
N TYR A 206 2.40 6.28 -9.56
CA TYR A 206 3.54 6.56 -8.69
C TYR A 206 4.86 6.11 -9.32
N SER A 207 4.87 4.94 -9.96
CA SER A 207 6.03 4.41 -10.67
C SER A 207 6.32 5.19 -11.95
N LEU A 208 5.29 5.61 -12.71
CA LEU A 208 5.45 6.49 -13.89
C LEU A 208 6.08 7.83 -13.52
N ALA A 209 5.63 8.44 -12.42
CA ALA A 209 6.17 9.71 -11.97
C ALA A 209 7.65 9.62 -11.55
N ARG A 210 8.15 8.42 -11.24
CA ARG A 210 9.55 8.15 -10.87
C ARG A 210 10.38 7.53 -11.99
N LEU A 211 9.79 7.25 -13.14
CA LEU A 211 10.47 6.61 -14.24
C LEU A 211 11.62 7.47 -14.76
N ASP A 212 12.78 6.87 -14.96
CA ASP A 212 13.93 7.56 -15.59
C ASP A 212 13.54 8.10 -16.96
N PRO A 213 13.91 9.35 -17.31
CA PRO A 213 13.55 9.94 -18.60
C PRO A 213 13.98 9.11 -19.81
N GLY A 214 15.18 8.54 -19.79
CA GLY A 214 15.66 7.69 -20.90
C GLY A 214 14.88 6.38 -21.05
N ILE A 215 14.39 5.83 -19.92
CA ILE A 215 13.50 4.67 -19.94
C ILE A 215 12.09 5.09 -20.40
N ALA A 216 11.61 6.26 -19.99
CA ALA A 216 10.30 6.78 -20.40
C ALA A 216 10.19 6.86 -21.93
N GLU A 217 11.24 7.32 -22.63
CA GLU A 217 11.29 7.39 -24.09
C GLU A 217 11.15 6.02 -24.78
N THR A 218 11.50 4.93 -24.08
CA THR A 218 11.40 3.56 -24.65
C THR A 218 10.07 2.88 -24.36
N VAL A 219 9.33 3.37 -23.35
CA VAL A 219 8.11 2.73 -22.83
C VAL A 219 6.85 3.50 -23.20
N LEU A 220 6.96 4.82 -23.35
CA LEU A 220 5.81 5.72 -23.58
C LEU A 220 5.76 6.18 -25.05
N GLU A 221 4.55 6.47 -25.50
CA GLU A 221 4.36 7.15 -26.78
C GLU A 221 4.88 8.60 -26.68
N GLU A 222 5.39 9.14 -27.80
CA GLU A 222 5.97 10.48 -27.89
C GLU A 222 5.06 11.57 -27.32
N ARG A 223 3.75 11.46 -27.51
CA ARG A 223 2.75 12.40 -27.00
C ARG A 223 2.57 12.36 -25.48
N THR A 224 2.88 11.22 -24.84
CA THR A 224 2.75 11.05 -23.38
C THR A 224 3.92 11.69 -22.63
N LEU A 225 5.11 11.78 -23.25
CA LEU A 225 6.31 12.29 -22.59
C LEU A 225 6.15 13.72 -22.03
N PRO A 226 5.74 14.73 -22.84
CA PRO A 226 5.57 16.08 -22.32
C PRO A 226 4.44 16.18 -21.27
N ALA A 227 3.42 15.34 -21.38
CA ALA A 227 2.35 15.28 -20.41
C ALA A 227 2.83 14.72 -19.07
N LEU A 228 3.69 13.68 -19.08
CA LEU A 228 4.30 13.13 -17.88
C LEU A 228 5.26 14.13 -17.21
N GLU A 229 6.04 14.89 -17.97
CA GLU A 229 6.90 15.93 -17.42
C GLU A 229 6.09 17.03 -16.73
N ALA A 230 5.02 17.50 -17.38
CA ALA A 230 4.09 18.46 -16.78
C ALA A 230 3.44 17.90 -15.51
N TRP A 231 3.01 16.61 -15.54
CA TRP A 231 2.46 15.93 -14.37
C TRP A 231 3.44 15.93 -13.20
N ARG A 232 4.70 15.56 -13.45
CA ARG A 232 5.78 15.56 -12.45
C ARG A 232 6.02 16.95 -11.85
N SER A 233 5.92 18.00 -12.66
CA SER A 233 6.14 19.37 -12.19
C SER A 233 5.02 19.85 -11.26
N VAL A 234 3.78 19.39 -11.48
CA VAL A 234 2.59 19.81 -10.71
C VAL A 234 2.37 18.92 -9.48
N TYR A 235 2.41 17.61 -9.67
CA TYR A 235 2.07 16.64 -8.61
C TYR A 235 3.31 16.01 -7.97
N GLY A 236 4.48 16.17 -8.58
CA GLY A 236 5.71 15.51 -8.14
C GLY A 236 5.60 13.99 -8.23
N THR A 237 6.38 13.29 -7.43
CA THR A 237 6.02 11.94 -6.99
C THR A 237 4.86 12.12 -6.03
N PRO A 238 3.71 11.42 -6.21
CA PRO A 238 2.55 11.59 -5.36
C PRO A 238 2.96 11.64 -3.89
N PRO A 239 2.44 12.59 -3.11
CA PRO A 239 2.82 12.73 -1.71
C PRO A 239 2.47 11.43 -0.97
N LYS A 240 3.17 11.18 0.12
CA LYS A 240 2.74 10.18 1.10
C LYS A 240 1.31 10.54 1.50
N VAL A 241 0.37 9.69 1.14
CA VAL A 241 -1.05 9.84 1.49
C VAL A 241 -1.21 9.71 3.00
#